data_269ca88805bb1332a471e80dfedda233
#
_entry.id   269ca88805bb1332a471e80dfedda233
#
_cell.length_a   1.000
_cell.length_b   1.000
_cell.length_c   1.000
_cell.angle_alpha   90.00
_cell.angle_beta   90.00
_cell.angle_gamma   90.00
#
_symmetry.space_group_name_H-M   'P 1'
#
loop_
_entity.id
_entity.type
_entity.pdbx_description
1 polymer ?
#
loop_
_entity_poly.entity_id
_entity_poly.type
_entity_poly.pdbx_seq_one_letter_code
_entity_poly.pdbx_strand_id
1 'polypeptide(L)'
;LSEALTAPMRRREASHKTEMAAGETSGEEWQKETVSVKKEQKTEKGSVTPYLSVSIENRSCITLLLDASYVDAIYLDSSCYTRENLFTALKEDVSRIHSAGKKAYYIMPAVFRLSALSFYERNLSGMKQTGVDGFVVKSYDELAFIRQNLSDMDVILDHNLYTWNSYAKKQFWDRKPVRDTVPLELNRKELQERDNTHSEMFLYG
;
A
#
# COMPACT_ATOMS: atom_id res chain seq x y z
N LEU A 1 -33.22 -44.73 -25.41
CA LEU A 1 -32.91 -43.32 -25.08
C LEU A 1 -32.02 -43.27 -23.84
N SER A 2 -30.75 -43.66 -23.97
CA SER A 2 -29.67 -43.28 -23.03
C SER A 2 -28.42 -44.10 -23.33
N GLU A 3 -27.67 -43.72 -24.33
CA GLU A 3 -26.34 -44.22 -24.54
C GLU A 3 -25.60 -43.11 -25.33
N ALA A 4 -24.91 -42.26 -24.63
CA ALA A 4 -23.84 -41.45 -25.16
C ALA A 4 -23.28 -40.51 -24.08
N LEU A 5 -22.37 -41.01 -23.25
CA LEU A 5 -21.44 -40.17 -22.46
C LEU A 5 -20.42 -41.04 -21.71
N THR A 6 -19.59 -41.77 -22.47
CA THR A 6 -18.31 -42.26 -21.93
C THR A 6 -17.32 -42.43 -23.09
N ALA A 7 -16.60 -41.36 -23.40
CA ALA A 7 -15.39 -41.45 -24.21
C ALA A 7 -14.19 -41.03 -23.32
N PRO A 8 -13.16 -41.89 -23.18
CA PRO A 8 -11.99 -41.58 -22.41
C PRO A 8 -11.08 -40.57 -23.17
N MET A 9 -10.67 -39.51 -22.51
CA MET A 9 -9.65 -38.58 -22.98
C MET A 9 -8.32 -39.34 -23.19
N ARG A 10 -7.92 -39.52 -24.42
CA ARG A 10 -6.56 -39.95 -24.79
C ARG A 10 -5.60 -38.78 -24.56
N ARG A 11 -4.67 -38.95 -23.61
CA ARG A 11 -3.43 -38.14 -23.53
C ARG A 11 -2.66 -38.32 -24.86
N ARG A 12 -2.46 -37.21 -25.57
CA ARG A 12 -1.46 -37.11 -26.63
C ARG A 12 -0.15 -36.70 -25.99
N GLU A 13 0.75 -37.64 -25.83
CA GLU A 13 2.18 -37.38 -25.66
C GLU A 13 2.75 -36.97 -27.01
N ALA A 14 3.08 -35.69 -27.14
CA ALA A 14 3.87 -35.19 -28.25
C ALA A 14 5.34 -35.13 -27.80
N SER A 15 6.10 -36.14 -28.19
CA SER A 15 7.54 -36.11 -28.07
C SER A 15 8.11 -35.15 -29.12
N HIS A 16 8.52 -33.97 -28.75
CA HIS A 16 9.38 -33.11 -29.54
C HIS A 16 10.84 -33.41 -29.17
N LYS A 17 11.51 -34.21 -29.96
CA LYS A 17 12.96 -34.19 -30.06
C LYS A 17 13.35 -32.93 -30.80
N THR A 18 13.92 -31.97 -30.10
CA THR A 18 14.60 -30.83 -30.70
C THR A 18 16.10 -31.11 -30.63
N GLU A 19 16.69 -31.30 -31.80
CA GLU A 19 18.13 -31.35 -31.98
C GLU A 19 18.74 -30.02 -31.58
N MET A 20 19.67 -30.06 -30.63
CA MET A 20 20.47 -28.91 -30.25
C MET A 20 21.56 -28.71 -31.29
N ALA A 21 21.38 -27.70 -32.13
CA ALA A 21 22.49 -27.16 -32.90
C ALA A 21 23.38 -26.35 -31.98
N ALA A 22 24.64 -26.70 -31.88
CA ALA A 22 25.65 -25.95 -31.18
C ALA A 22 25.89 -24.61 -31.91
N GLY A 23 25.42 -23.54 -31.35
CA GLY A 23 25.76 -22.17 -31.71
C GLY A 23 26.62 -21.58 -30.60
N GLU A 24 27.91 -21.40 -30.91
CA GLU A 24 28.80 -20.61 -30.06
C GLU A 24 28.29 -19.17 -29.99
N THR A 25 27.82 -18.72 -28.82
CA THR A 25 27.62 -17.32 -28.55
C THR A 25 28.52 -16.91 -27.41
N SER A 26 29.36 -15.93 -27.75
CA SER A 26 30.28 -15.19 -26.92
C SER A 26 29.72 -14.87 -25.55
N GLY A 27 30.49 -15.24 -24.52
CA GLY A 27 30.20 -14.88 -23.14
C GLY A 27 30.27 -13.38 -22.95
N GLU A 28 29.13 -12.75 -22.77
CA GLU A 28 29.06 -11.45 -22.13
C GLU A 28 29.25 -11.67 -20.64
N GLU A 29 30.42 -11.33 -20.16
CA GLU A 29 30.72 -11.20 -18.73
C GLU A 29 29.80 -10.15 -18.13
N TRP A 30 28.84 -10.61 -17.33
CA TRP A 30 28.11 -9.73 -16.41
C TRP A 30 29.12 -9.20 -15.40
N GLN A 31 29.64 -8.00 -15.64
CA GLN A 31 30.44 -7.28 -14.66
C GLN A 31 29.59 -7.10 -13.40
N LYS A 32 29.99 -7.78 -12.34
CA LYS A 32 29.50 -7.51 -10.99
C LYS A 32 29.93 -6.09 -10.62
N GLU A 33 29.08 -5.12 -10.85
CA GLU A 33 29.22 -3.83 -10.18
C GLU A 33 29.02 -4.09 -8.69
N THR A 34 30.15 -4.24 -8.01
CA THR A 34 30.20 -4.13 -6.56
C THR A 34 29.89 -2.68 -6.20
N VAL A 35 28.59 -2.43 -5.95
CA VAL A 35 28.20 -1.19 -5.31
C VAL A 35 28.86 -1.19 -3.93
N SER A 36 29.99 -0.47 -3.82
CA SER A 36 30.61 -0.19 -2.55
C SER A 36 29.65 0.69 -1.75
N VAL A 37 28.92 0.05 -0.83
CA VAL A 37 28.16 0.77 0.20
C VAL A 37 29.18 1.56 1.03
N LYS A 38 29.34 2.83 0.71
CA LYS A 38 30.03 3.77 1.59
C LYS A 38 29.28 3.72 2.92
N LYS A 39 29.98 3.26 3.97
CA LYS A 39 29.53 3.43 5.36
C LYS A 39 29.44 4.93 5.59
N GLU A 40 28.23 5.47 5.46
CA GLU A 40 27.95 6.84 5.86
C GLU A 40 28.15 6.95 7.36
N GLN A 41 28.87 7.97 7.72
CA GLN A 41 29.26 8.35 9.06
C GLN A 41 28.00 8.45 9.93
N LYS A 42 28.11 7.95 11.17
CA LYS A 42 27.18 8.20 12.25
C LYS A 42 26.96 9.70 12.38
N THR A 43 25.90 10.20 11.77
CA THR A 43 25.38 11.52 12.09
C THR A 43 24.86 11.49 13.53
N GLU A 44 25.19 12.52 14.27
CA GLU A 44 24.80 12.77 15.64
C GLU A 44 23.30 12.51 15.84
N LYS A 45 22.99 11.84 16.97
CA LYS A 45 21.62 11.59 17.41
C LYS A 45 20.91 12.92 17.71
N GLY A 46 20.42 13.59 16.68
CA GLY A 46 19.32 14.51 16.87
C GLY A 46 18.14 13.68 17.41
N SER A 47 17.51 14.16 18.46
CA SER A 47 16.28 13.59 19.02
C SER A 47 15.19 13.61 17.94
N VAL A 48 15.09 12.53 17.16
CA VAL A 48 14.00 12.36 16.20
C VAL A 48 12.79 11.95 16.99
N THR A 49 11.82 12.86 17.10
CA THR A 49 10.51 12.53 17.67
C THR A 49 9.83 11.53 16.71
N PRO A 50 9.47 10.34 17.16
CA PRO A 50 8.81 9.38 16.30
C PRO A 50 7.44 9.90 15.89
N TYR A 51 7.09 9.74 14.61
CA TYR A 51 5.75 10.04 14.10
C TYR A 51 4.84 8.85 14.40
N LEU A 52 3.75 9.08 15.13
CA LEU A 52 2.81 8.04 15.50
C LEU A 52 1.47 8.21 14.78
N SER A 53 1.10 7.19 14.01
CA SER A 53 -0.22 7.06 13.39
C SER A 53 -1.03 5.96 14.07
N VAL A 54 -2.34 6.15 14.16
CA VAL A 54 -3.27 5.18 14.75
C VAL A 54 -4.39 4.89 13.75
N SER A 55 -4.55 3.62 13.36
CA SER A 55 -5.68 3.18 12.55
C SER A 55 -6.85 2.78 13.45
N ILE A 56 -8.07 3.14 13.05
CA ILE A 56 -9.30 2.82 13.77
C ILE A 56 -10.37 2.24 12.85
N GLU A 57 -11.07 1.23 13.36
CA GLU A 57 -12.24 0.62 12.73
C GLU A 57 -13.56 1.02 13.41
N ASN A 58 -13.47 1.87 14.44
CA ASN A 58 -14.62 2.38 15.17
C ASN A 58 -14.49 3.87 15.43
N ARG A 59 -15.44 4.66 14.92
CA ARG A 59 -15.50 6.11 15.07
C ARG A 59 -15.51 6.61 16.53
N SER A 60 -16.02 5.80 17.47
CA SER A 60 -16.04 6.17 18.89
C SER A 60 -14.64 6.38 19.47
N CYS A 61 -13.62 5.76 18.89
CA CYS A 61 -12.22 5.92 19.32
C CYS A 61 -11.64 7.30 18.98
N ILE A 62 -12.23 8.04 18.04
CA ILE A 62 -11.72 9.36 17.62
C ILE A 62 -11.58 10.28 18.83
N THR A 63 -12.61 10.38 19.66
CA THR A 63 -12.61 11.31 20.81
C THR A 63 -11.44 11.07 21.75
N LEU A 64 -11.08 9.82 22.01
CA LEU A 64 -9.92 9.47 22.85
C LEU A 64 -8.59 9.89 22.20
N LEU A 65 -8.51 9.79 20.88
CA LEU A 65 -7.30 10.10 20.13
C LEU A 65 -7.08 11.59 19.90
N LEU A 66 -8.16 12.40 19.94
CA LEU A 66 -8.03 13.87 19.82
C LEU A 66 -7.19 14.45 20.95
N ASP A 67 -7.35 13.95 22.17
CA ASP A 67 -6.65 14.44 23.37
C ASP A 67 -5.23 13.85 23.51
N ALA A 68 -4.90 12.82 22.74
CA ALA A 68 -3.60 12.14 22.82
C ALA A 68 -2.51 12.96 22.07
N SER A 69 -1.75 13.76 22.80
CA SER A 69 -0.74 14.69 22.23
C SER A 69 0.39 14.01 21.46
N TYR A 70 0.60 12.70 21.68
CA TYR A 70 1.64 11.88 21.02
C TYR A 70 1.16 11.25 19.70
N VAL A 71 -0.12 11.41 19.32
CA VAL A 71 -0.67 10.91 18.05
C VAL A 71 -0.62 12.03 17.03
N ASP A 72 0.07 11.78 15.90
CA ASP A 72 0.23 12.77 14.82
C ASP A 72 -0.82 12.59 13.71
N ALA A 73 -1.26 11.34 13.48
CA ALA A 73 -2.25 11.04 12.45
C ALA A 73 -3.24 9.96 12.87
N ILE A 74 -4.47 10.08 12.37
CA ILE A 74 -5.52 9.08 12.54
C ILE A 74 -5.90 8.52 11.16
N TYR A 75 -5.83 7.20 11.03
CA TYR A 75 -6.22 6.47 9.84
C TYR A 75 -7.63 5.90 10.04
N LEU A 76 -8.57 6.41 9.27
CA LEU A 76 -10.00 6.10 9.36
C LEU A 76 -10.33 4.95 8.40
N ASP A 77 -10.56 3.75 8.92
CA ASP A 77 -10.90 2.61 8.07
C ASP A 77 -12.28 2.79 7.43
N SER A 78 -12.41 2.31 6.20
CA SER A 78 -13.67 2.36 5.46
C SER A 78 -14.83 1.65 6.16
N SER A 79 -14.55 0.68 7.02
CA SER A 79 -15.55 -0.02 7.86
C SER A 79 -16.23 0.89 8.89
N CYS A 80 -15.63 2.03 9.23
CA CYS A 80 -16.24 3.04 10.08
C CYS A 80 -17.50 3.68 9.48
N TYR A 81 -17.74 3.52 8.19
CA TYR A 81 -18.75 4.24 7.44
C TYR A 81 -19.62 3.33 6.59
N THR A 82 -20.89 3.70 6.43
CA THR A 82 -21.76 3.10 5.40
C THR A 82 -21.69 3.93 4.11
N ARG A 83 -22.13 3.37 2.98
CA ARG A 83 -22.16 4.12 1.71
C ARG A 83 -23.03 5.38 1.78
N GLU A 84 -24.07 5.35 2.60
CA GLU A 84 -25.04 6.44 2.75
C GLU A 84 -24.45 7.62 3.54
N ASN A 85 -23.60 7.34 4.55
CA ASN A 85 -23.10 8.37 5.44
C ASN A 85 -21.62 8.73 5.21
N LEU A 86 -20.92 8.00 4.34
CA LEU A 86 -19.46 8.11 4.17
C LEU A 86 -19.01 9.57 4.09
N PHE A 87 -19.50 10.32 3.10
CA PHE A 87 -18.93 11.64 2.82
C PHE A 87 -19.26 12.66 3.91
N THR A 88 -20.46 12.59 4.46
CA THR A 88 -20.90 13.52 5.54
C THR A 88 -20.17 13.21 6.83
N ALA A 89 -20.18 11.95 7.26
CA ALA A 89 -19.58 11.54 8.51
C ALA A 89 -18.05 11.62 8.48
N LEU A 90 -17.43 11.24 7.35
CA LEU A 90 -15.99 11.37 7.18
C LEU A 90 -15.55 12.85 7.23
N LYS A 91 -16.28 13.76 6.58
CA LYS A 91 -16.00 15.19 6.64
C LYS A 91 -16.06 15.74 8.07
N GLU A 92 -17.06 15.34 8.84
CA GLU A 92 -17.19 15.72 10.26
C GLU A 92 -16.00 15.22 11.08
N ASP A 93 -15.63 13.96 10.92
CA ASP A 93 -14.51 13.35 11.65
C ASP A 93 -13.16 13.99 11.27
N VAL A 94 -12.92 14.24 9.98
CA VAL A 94 -11.75 14.95 9.49
C VAL A 94 -11.66 16.36 10.09
N SER A 95 -12.76 17.09 10.11
CA SER A 95 -12.79 18.44 10.70
C SER A 95 -12.42 18.42 12.19
N ARG A 96 -12.91 17.44 12.95
CA ARG A 96 -12.56 17.26 14.38
C ARG A 96 -11.09 16.92 14.55
N ILE A 97 -10.55 16.02 13.71
CA ILE A 97 -9.13 15.60 13.74
C ILE A 97 -8.23 16.79 13.42
N HIS A 98 -8.54 17.55 12.38
CA HIS A 98 -7.79 18.76 12.02
C HIS A 98 -7.85 19.83 13.10
N SER A 99 -9.00 20.01 13.78
CA SER A 99 -9.14 20.95 14.89
C SER A 99 -8.24 20.59 16.08
N ALA A 100 -7.86 19.32 16.23
CA ALA A 100 -6.89 18.84 17.21
C ALA A 100 -5.43 18.90 16.70
N GLY A 101 -5.18 19.51 15.53
CA GLY A 101 -3.85 19.65 14.94
C GLY A 101 -3.26 18.36 14.36
N LYS A 102 -4.10 17.33 14.10
CA LYS A 102 -3.67 16.03 13.63
C LYS A 102 -4.03 15.82 12.16
N LYS A 103 -3.33 14.89 11.50
CA LYS A 103 -3.65 14.48 10.13
C LYS A 103 -4.70 13.38 10.08
N ALA A 104 -5.53 13.40 9.04
CA ALA A 104 -6.59 12.42 8.80
C ALA A 104 -6.40 11.73 7.45
N TYR A 105 -6.20 10.41 7.46
CA TYR A 105 -6.10 9.59 6.25
C TYR A 105 -7.26 8.61 6.20
N TYR A 106 -7.77 8.36 4.99
CA TYR A 106 -8.83 7.39 4.79
C TYR A 106 -8.24 6.08 4.27
N ILE A 107 -8.52 4.97 4.97
CA ILE A 107 -8.11 3.64 4.53
C ILE A 107 -9.14 3.11 3.55
N MET A 108 -8.70 2.77 2.34
CA MET A 108 -9.54 2.23 1.29
C MET A 108 -10.14 0.86 1.69
N PRO A 109 -11.33 0.49 1.16
CA PRO A 109 -11.97 -0.76 1.53
C PRO A 109 -11.11 -1.98 1.17
N ALA A 110 -11.10 -2.99 2.04
CA ALA A 110 -10.31 -4.22 1.84
C ALA A 110 -10.61 -4.94 0.51
N VAL A 111 -11.82 -4.76 -0.03
CA VAL A 111 -12.24 -5.32 -1.31
C VAL A 111 -12.58 -4.19 -2.27
N PHE A 112 -11.63 -3.85 -3.13
CA PHE A 112 -11.78 -2.80 -4.15
C PHE A 112 -12.02 -3.43 -5.52
N ARG A 113 -13.27 -3.83 -5.78
CA ARG A 113 -13.71 -4.40 -7.05
C ARG A 113 -14.71 -3.49 -7.73
N LEU A 114 -15.24 -3.92 -8.87
CA LEU A 114 -16.13 -3.14 -9.74
C LEU A 114 -17.22 -2.34 -9.00
N SER A 115 -17.87 -2.92 -7.99
CA SER A 115 -18.91 -2.23 -7.23
C SER A 115 -18.38 -1.10 -6.34
N ALA A 116 -17.18 -1.27 -5.75
CA ALA A 116 -16.52 -0.23 -4.98
C ALA A 116 -15.96 0.84 -5.92
N LEU A 117 -15.24 0.44 -6.98
CA LEU A 117 -14.72 1.34 -8.00
C LEU A 117 -15.82 2.26 -8.54
N SER A 118 -16.94 1.68 -9.03
CA SER A 118 -18.06 2.47 -9.57
C SER A 118 -18.72 3.39 -8.53
N PHE A 119 -18.71 3.01 -7.25
CA PHE A 119 -19.18 3.88 -6.19
C PHE A 119 -18.29 5.11 -6.01
N TYR A 120 -16.98 4.93 -5.91
CA TYR A 120 -16.04 6.02 -5.73
C TYR A 120 -15.92 6.91 -6.97
N GLU A 121 -15.94 6.33 -8.18
CA GLU A 121 -15.95 7.10 -9.45
C GLU A 121 -17.14 8.07 -9.53
N ARG A 122 -18.33 7.62 -9.16
CA ARG A 122 -19.54 8.47 -9.17
C ARG A 122 -19.53 9.53 -8.08
N ASN A 123 -18.72 9.38 -7.05
CA ASN A 123 -18.71 10.24 -5.88
C ASN A 123 -17.37 10.97 -5.64
N LEU A 124 -16.57 11.17 -6.70
CA LEU A 124 -15.26 11.82 -6.59
C LEU A 124 -15.33 13.23 -5.97
N SER A 125 -16.36 13.99 -6.30
CA SER A 125 -16.58 15.32 -5.69
C SER A 125 -16.82 15.22 -4.19
N GLY A 126 -17.59 14.23 -3.75
CA GLY A 126 -17.82 13.94 -2.34
C GLY A 126 -16.51 13.61 -1.61
N MET A 127 -15.67 12.73 -2.20
CA MET A 127 -14.36 12.41 -1.64
C MET A 127 -13.45 13.63 -1.49
N LYS A 128 -13.36 14.48 -2.51
CA LYS A 128 -12.57 15.74 -2.43
C LYS A 128 -13.07 16.68 -1.34
N GLN A 129 -14.36 16.71 -1.09
CA GLN A 129 -14.98 17.60 -0.09
C GLN A 129 -14.85 17.10 1.35
N THR A 130 -14.41 15.86 1.57
CA THR A 130 -14.19 15.33 2.92
C THR A 130 -13.04 16.03 3.64
N GLY A 131 -12.06 16.53 2.88
CA GLY A 131 -10.89 17.22 3.41
C GLY A 131 -9.83 16.29 4.00
N VAL A 132 -9.86 14.97 3.71
CA VAL A 132 -8.78 14.04 4.13
C VAL A 132 -7.44 14.51 3.57
N ASP A 133 -6.36 14.30 4.31
CA ASP A 133 -5.00 14.60 3.84
C ASP A 133 -4.55 13.62 2.75
N GLY A 134 -5.07 12.39 2.78
CA GLY A 134 -4.75 11.37 1.80
C GLY A 134 -5.40 10.03 2.06
N PHE A 135 -4.85 9.02 1.40
CA PHE A 135 -5.40 7.66 1.37
C PHE A 135 -4.35 6.62 1.73
N VAL A 136 -4.76 5.62 2.52
CA VAL A 136 -4.01 4.37 2.68
C VAL A 136 -4.56 3.37 1.68
N VAL A 137 -3.71 2.86 0.79
CA VAL A 137 -4.07 1.96 -0.31
C VAL A 137 -3.49 0.57 -0.09
N LYS A 138 -4.31 -0.45 -0.29
CA LYS A 138 -4.01 -1.86 -0.03
C LYS A 138 -3.75 -2.66 -1.31
N SER A 139 -4.04 -2.08 -2.48
CA SER A 139 -3.93 -2.74 -3.78
C SER A 139 -3.43 -1.81 -4.88
N TYR A 140 -2.96 -2.41 -5.99
CA TYR A 140 -2.58 -1.64 -7.19
C TYR A 140 -3.77 -0.93 -7.83
N ASP A 141 -4.97 -1.52 -7.76
CA ASP A 141 -6.19 -0.92 -8.34
C ASP A 141 -6.58 0.34 -7.57
N GLU A 142 -6.50 0.32 -6.25
CA GLU A 142 -6.72 1.51 -5.40
C GLU A 142 -5.69 2.59 -5.69
N LEU A 143 -4.41 2.22 -5.76
CA LEU A 143 -3.32 3.14 -6.08
C LEU A 143 -3.55 3.80 -7.45
N ALA A 144 -3.92 3.00 -8.46
CA ALA A 144 -4.21 3.52 -9.80
C ALA A 144 -5.40 4.47 -9.77
N PHE A 145 -6.49 4.09 -9.10
CA PHE A 145 -7.68 4.90 -8.95
C PHE A 145 -7.37 6.28 -8.31
N ILE A 146 -6.65 6.28 -7.17
CA ILE A 146 -6.30 7.52 -6.48
C ILE A 146 -5.42 8.40 -7.36
N ARG A 147 -4.40 7.84 -8.01
CA ARG A 147 -3.49 8.61 -8.85
C ARG A 147 -4.16 9.19 -10.11
N GLN A 148 -5.15 8.51 -10.66
CA GLN A 148 -5.91 9.00 -11.81
C GLN A 148 -6.92 10.10 -11.45
N ASN A 149 -7.55 10.01 -10.28
CA ASN A 149 -8.72 10.83 -9.95
C ASN A 149 -8.48 11.86 -8.84
N LEU A 150 -7.49 11.61 -7.96
CA LEU A 150 -7.18 12.36 -6.75
C LEU A 150 -5.65 12.55 -6.62
N SER A 151 -4.99 12.93 -7.70
CA SER A 151 -3.52 12.97 -7.85
C SER A 151 -2.82 13.85 -6.82
N ASP A 152 -3.49 14.89 -6.33
CA ASP A 152 -2.95 15.87 -5.40
C ASP A 152 -2.97 15.42 -3.94
N MET A 153 -3.62 14.28 -3.67
CA MET A 153 -3.73 13.72 -2.32
C MET A 153 -2.52 12.86 -1.96
N ASP A 154 -2.16 12.88 -0.69
CA ASP A 154 -1.15 11.98 -0.16
C ASP A 154 -1.57 10.52 -0.33
N VAL A 155 -0.61 9.65 -0.61
CA VAL A 155 -0.85 8.19 -0.63
C VAL A 155 0.16 7.50 0.27
N ILE A 156 -0.37 6.65 1.14
CA ILE A 156 0.39 5.75 1.99
C ILE A 156 0.17 4.33 1.47
N LEU A 157 1.25 3.60 1.23
CA LEU A 157 1.17 2.21 0.80
C LEU A 157 1.00 1.31 2.01
N ASP A 158 -0.06 0.53 2.04
CA ASP A 158 -0.30 -0.48 3.08
C ASP A 158 0.70 -1.65 2.96
N HIS A 159 0.93 -2.39 4.05
CA HIS A 159 1.80 -3.57 4.09
C HIS A 159 1.43 -4.64 3.05
N ASN A 160 0.16 -4.72 2.64
CA ASN A 160 -0.33 -5.65 1.61
C ASN A 160 0.22 -5.37 0.21
N LEU A 161 0.84 -4.22 -0.02
CA LEU A 161 1.54 -3.93 -1.28
C LEU A 161 2.96 -4.50 -1.33
N TYR A 162 3.38 -5.15 -0.26
CA TYR A 162 4.62 -5.95 -0.20
C TYR A 162 5.87 -5.21 -0.68
N THR A 163 6.16 -4.05 -0.10
CA THR A 163 7.41 -3.33 -0.35
C THR A 163 8.60 -4.02 0.34
N TRP A 164 8.84 -5.30 0.01
CA TRP A 164 9.80 -6.19 0.68
C TRP A 164 11.23 -5.67 0.71
N ASN A 165 11.67 -5.07 -0.38
CA ASN A 165 13.04 -4.65 -0.57
C ASN A 165 13.10 -3.32 -1.32
N SER A 166 14.29 -2.77 -1.45
CA SER A 166 14.51 -1.48 -2.11
C SER A 166 14.06 -1.47 -3.58
N TYR A 167 14.09 -2.62 -4.28
CA TYR A 167 13.61 -2.70 -5.66
C TYR A 167 12.08 -2.63 -5.74
N ALA A 168 11.38 -3.40 -4.91
CA ALA A 168 9.91 -3.33 -4.81
C ALA A 168 9.47 -1.92 -4.40
N LYS A 169 10.15 -1.33 -3.41
CA LYS A 169 9.89 0.05 -2.97
C LYS A 169 10.06 1.04 -4.13
N LYS A 170 11.15 0.95 -4.89
CA LYS A 170 11.42 1.82 -6.03
C LYS A 170 10.31 1.78 -7.09
N GLN A 171 9.71 0.62 -7.37
CA GLN A 171 8.61 0.48 -8.33
C GLN A 171 7.38 1.33 -7.96
N PHE A 172 7.14 1.52 -6.66
CA PHE A 172 6.03 2.37 -6.20
C PHE A 172 6.42 3.84 -6.14
N TRP A 173 7.70 4.16 -5.93
CA TRP A 173 8.14 5.54 -5.71
C TRP A 173 7.94 6.45 -6.92
N ASP A 174 7.95 5.90 -8.13
CA ASP A 174 7.58 6.64 -9.35
C ASP A 174 6.13 7.17 -9.30
N ARG A 175 5.30 6.57 -8.46
CA ARG A 175 3.92 7.00 -8.20
C ARG A 175 3.79 7.93 -6.98
N LYS A 176 4.92 8.40 -6.45
CA LYS A 176 5.06 9.40 -5.40
C LYS A 176 4.23 9.14 -4.14
N PRO A 177 4.27 7.96 -3.51
CA PRO A 177 3.69 7.79 -2.19
C PRO A 177 4.46 8.64 -1.18
N VAL A 178 3.81 9.09 -0.11
CA VAL A 178 4.48 9.85 0.95
C VAL A 178 5.20 8.92 1.92
N ARG A 179 4.68 7.70 2.11
CA ARG A 179 5.31 6.63 2.88
C ARG A 179 4.75 5.26 2.52
N ASP A 180 5.40 4.23 3.01
CA ASP A 180 4.94 2.85 2.94
C ASP A 180 4.92 2.20 4.32
N THR A 181 4.02 1.25 4.52
CA THR A 181 4.00 0.41 5.71
C THR A 181 4.86 -0.83 5.46
N VAL A 182 5.77 -1.08 6.36
CA VAL A 182 6.68 -2.23 6.28
C VAL A 182 5.88 -3.53 6.29
N PRO A 183 6.15 -4.50 5.38
CA PRO A 183 5.53 -5.82 5.42
C PRO A 183 5.75 -6.51 6.78
N LEU A 184 4.67 -7.12 7.31
CA LEU A 184 4.67 -7.71 8.66
C LEU A 184 5.62 -8.89 8.81
N GLU A 185 5.93 -9.56 7.71
CA GLU A 185 6.74 -10.78 7.67
C GLU A 185 8.24 -10.51 7.72
N LEU A 186 8.67 -9.25 7.54
CA LEU A 186 10.10 -8.92 7.57
C LEU A 186 10.69 -9.05 8.95
N ASN A 187 11.76 -9.83 9.05
CA ASN A 187 12.52 -9.95 10.27
C ASN A 187 13.53 -8.78 10.45
N ARG A 188 14.15 -8.71 11.63
CA ARG A 188 15.08 -7.61 11.97
C ARG A 188 16.24 -7.45 10.98
N LYS A 189 16.78 -8.56 10.45
CA LYS A 189 17.91 -8.51 9.50
C LYS A 189 17.47 -7.92 8.17
N GLU A 190 16.34 -8.37 7.66
CA GLU A 190 15.75 -7.87 6.41
C GLU A 190 15.39 -6.38 6.51
N LEU A 191 14.86 -5.95 7.67
CA LEU A 191 14.62 -4.55 7.96
C LEU A 191 15.89 -3.70 7.97
N GLN A 192 17.02 -4.26 8.42
CA GLN A 192 18.31 -3.54 8.42
C GLN A 192 18.92 -3.41 7.03
N GLU A 193 18.60 -4.33 6.13
CA GLU A 193 19.10 -4.36 4.74
C GLU A 193 18.21 -3.54 3.80
N ARG A 194 16.99 -3.20 4.23
CA ARG A 194 16.02 -2.44 3.45
C ARG A 194 16.16 -0.94 3.68
N ASP A 195 15.93 -0.15 2.64
CA ASP A 195 15.72 1.30 2.82
C ASP A 195 14.37 1.56 3.52
N ASN A 196 14.42 2.02 4.75
CA ASN A 196 13.27 2.37 5.57
C ASN A 196 13.01 3.87 5.65
N THR A 197 13.68 4.66 4.83
CA THR A 197 13.38 6.08 4.68
C THR A 197 11.92 6.22 4.23
N HIS A 198 11.15 7.02 4.92
CA HIS A 198 9.71 7.18 4.71
C HIS A 198 8.87 5.91 4.91
N SER A 199 9.34 4.96 5.72
CA SER A 199 8.55 3.78 6.09
C SER A 199 7.96 3.93 7.49
N GLU A 200 6.74 3.44 7.66
CA GLU A 200 6.11 3.22 8.96
C GLU A 200 6.03 1.72 9.24
N MET A 201 5.94 1.33 10.49
CA MET A 201 5.82 -0.07 10.88
C MET A 201 4.76 -0.26 11.95
N PHE A 202 4.09 -1.40 11.95
CA PHE A 202 3.18 -1.76 13.01
C PHE A 202 3.93 -1.99 14.32
N LEU A 203 3.45 -1.35 15.38
CA LEU A 203 3.90 -1.59 16.75
C LEU A 203 2.93 -2.50 17.51
N TYR A 204 1.65 -2.38 17.18
CA TYR A 204 0.56 -3.14 17.78
C TYR A 204 -0.61 -3.23 16.80
N GLY A 205 -1.26 -4.42 16.71
CA GLY A 205 -2.43 -4.65 15.87
C GLY A 205 -3.16 -5.93 16.29
#